data_5bd876b233309cb59a5f124ac7435ef8
#
_entry.id   5bd876b233309cb59a5f124ac7435ef8
#
_cell.length_a   1.000
_cell.length_b   1.000
_cell.length_c   1.000
_cell.angle_alpha   90.00
_cell.angle_beta   90.00
_cell.angle_gamma   90.00
#
_symmetry.space_group_name_H-M   'P 1'
#
loop_
_entity.id
_entity.type
_entity.pdbx_description
1 polymer ?
#
loop_
_entity_poly.entity_id
_entity_poly.type
_entity_poly.pdbx_seq_one_letter_code
_entity_poly.pdbx_strand_id
1 'polypeptide(L)'
;MKFAIFGNTYQPRKSLYASVLFDLLKKKGAQISVCSEFYHFLTSEVKLDIHPDELFEGDDFTADMVISIGGDGTFLKAASRVGNKGIPILGINTGRLGFLADVSPKEIEQTFEEIYSGKYNIEERSVLHLVSNEQELQAAPYALNDIAILKRDSSSMISIHTSINGGYLTTYQADGLVIATPTGSTAYSLSVGGPIIVPHSNTVVITPVAPHSLNIRPIVIRDDWEITLDVESRSHNFLVAIDGRSETCQQTTQLKIKKADYSIKVVKRFNHIFFDTLRNKMMWGADGRSHANEIDSTNEFNSVNDYNSANDFDKELE
;
A
#
# COMPACT_ATOMS: atom_id res chain seq x y z
N MET A 1 3.08 22.14 -13.84
CA MET A 1 2.68 21.27 -12.72
C MET A 1 3.89 21.04 -11.82
N LYS A 2 3.67 21.06 -10.51
CA LYS A 2 4.67 20.70 -9.49
C LYS A 2 4.40 19.27 -9.00
N PHE A 3 5.44 18.42 -9.05
CA PHE A 3 5.37 17.04 -8.57
C PHE A 3 6.25 16.86 -7.33
N ALA A 4 5.73 16.19 -6.29
CA ALA A 4 6.52 15.73 -5.16
C ALA A 4 6.75 14.22 -5.30
N ILE A 5 8.02 13.79 -5.27
CA ILE A 5 8.40 12.42 -5.61
C ILE A 5 8.91 11.67 -4.37
N PHE A 6 8.28 10.55 -4.09
CA PHE A 6 8.69 9.55 -3.10
C PHE A 6 9.12 8.27 -3.80
N GLY A 7 10.07 7.54 -3.24
CA GLY A 7 10.51 6.29 -3.84
C GLY A 7 10.98 5.25 -2.83
N ASN A 8 11.12 4.02 -3.33
CA ASN A 8 11.65 2.90 -2.57
C ASN A 8 13.18 2.99 -2.49
N THR A 9 13.74 2.85 -1.28
CA THR A 9 15.17 2.93 -1.00
C THR A 9 15.86 1.56 -0.80
N TYR A 10 15.18 0.44 -1.08
CA TYR A 10 15.71 -0.90 -0.82
C TYR A 10 16.13 -1.69 -2.07
N GLN A 11 15.81 -1.23 -3.28
CA GLN A 11 16.02 -2.01 -4.50
C GLN A 11 16.66 -1.15 -5.61
N PRO A 12 18.00 -1.00 -5.62
CA PRO A 12 18.70 -0.12 -6.57
C PRO A 12 18.39 -0.40 -8.04
N ARG A 13 18.37 -1.68 -8.46
CA ARG A 13 18.10 -2.06 -9.86
C ARG A 13 16.72 -1.61 -10.36
N LYS A 14 15.73 -1.60 -9.50
CA LYS A 14 14.36 -1.18 -9.84
C LYS A 14 14.19 0.34 -9.87
N SER A 15 15.10 1.06 -9.24
CA SER A 15 15.08 2.52 -9.19
C SER A 15 15.65 3.19 -10.46
N LEU A 16 16.24 2.42 -11.37
CA LEU A 16 16.70 2.94 -12.69
C LEU A 16 15.56 3.56 -13.50
N TYR A 17 14.32 3.10 -13.31
CA TYR A 17 13.15 3.72 -13.97
C TYR A 17 12.88 5.16 -13.50
N ALA A 18 13.48 5.57 -12.38
CA ALA A 18 13.38 6.96 -11.92
C ALA A 18 14.02 7.92 -12.95
N SER A 19 15.15 7.54 -13.59
CA SER A 19 15.78 8.40 -14.59
C SER A 19 14.84 8.73 -15.75
N VAL A 20 14.14 7.72 -16.27
CA VAL A 20 13.16 7.91 -17.37
C VAL A 20 12.06 8.88 -16.95
N LEU A 21 11.57 8.78 -15.71
CA LEU A 21 10.58 9.70 -15.18
C LEU A 21 11.12 11.11 -15.05
N PHE A 22 12.34 11.30 -14.49
CA PHE A 22 12.95 12.62 -14.32
C PHE A 22 13.17 13.31 -15.68
N ASP A 23 13.67 12.58 -16.68
CA ASP A 23 13.89 13.10 -18.02
C ASP A 23 12.58 13.52 -18.69
N LEU A 24 11.52 12.70 -18.52
CA LEU A 24 10.19 13.02 -19.04
C LEU A 24 9.61 14.28 -18.39
N LEU A 25 9.69 14.38 -17.05
CA LEU A 25 9.17 15.53 -16.31
C LEU A 25 9.92 16.82 -16.67
N LYS A 26 11.25 16.76 -16.79
CA LYS A 26 12.07 17.89 -17.29
C LYS A 26 11.67 18.32 -18.69
N LYS A 27 11.50 17.35 -19.61
CA LYS A 27 11.07 17.62 -20.99
C LYS A 27 9.69 18.30 -21.04
N LYS A 28 8.82 18.00 -20.09
CA LYS A 28 7.48 18.60 -19.95
C LYS A 28 7.50 19.95 -19.19
N GLY A 29 8.66 20.44 -18.75
CA GLY A 29 8.79 21.68 -17.97
C GLY A 29 8.13 21.61 -16.59
N ALA A 30 8.09 20.45 -15.99
CA ALA A 30 7.55 20.25 -14.64
C ALA A 30 8.51 20.78 -13.57
N GLN A 31 7.99 21.30 -12.47
CA GLN A 31 8.74 21.55 -11.25
C GLN A 31 8.82 20.25 -10.45
N ILE A 32 10.02 19.85 -10.06
CA ILE A 32 10.29 18.55 -9.43
C ILE A 32 10.82 18.78 -8.02
N SER A 33 10.06 18.33 -7.03
CA SER A 33 10.43 18.27 -5.62
C SER A 33 10.63 16.81 -5.22
N VAL A 34 11.73 16.46 -4.55
CA VAL A 34 12.06 15.07 -4.20
C VAL A 34 12.28 14.91 -2.72
N CYS A 35 11.74 13.84 -2.15
CA CYS A 35 12.02 13.46 -0.75
C CYS A 35 13.53 13.21 -0.58
N SER A 36 14.16 13.86 0.41
CA SER A 36 15.61 13.82 0.64
C SER A 36 16.15 12.39 0.79
N GLU A 37 15.44 11.50 1.50
CA GLU A 37 15.84 10.10 1.64
C GLU A 37 15.94 9.39 0.28
N PHE A 38 14.97 9.62 -0.60
CA PHE A 38 14.94 9.03 -1.93
C PHE A 38 15.98 9.65 -2.85
N TYR A 39 16.19 10.96 -2.78
CA TYR A 39 17.25 11.64 -3.52
C TYR A 39 18.64 11.10 -3.16
N HIS A 40 18.96 11.00 -1.86
CA HIS A 40 20.24 10.45 -1.41
C HIS A 40 20.42 9.00 -1.88
N PHE A 41 19.38 8.18 -1.81
CA PHE A 41 19.44 6.82 -2.32
C PHE A 41 19.74 6.78 -3.84
N LEU A 42 19.05 7.58 -4.64
CA LEU A 42 19.25 7.62 -6.10
C LEU A 42 20.66 8.09 -6.48
N THR A 43 21.20 9.08 -5.79
CA THR A 43 22.52 9.65 -6.08
C THR A 43 23.67 8.83 -5.50
N SER A 44 23.51 8.32 -4.28
CA SER A 44 24.58 7.62 -3.55
C SER A 44 24.66 6.12 -3.88
N GLU A 45 23.51 5.44 -3.94
CA GLU A 45 23.46 3.98 -4.12
C GLU A 45 23.24 3.58 -5.59
N VAL A 46 22.30 4.27 -6.26
CA VAL A 46 21.95 3.97 -7.66
C VAL A 46 22.88 4.67 -8.64
N LYS A 47 23.59 5.73 -8.18
CA LYS A 47 24.53 6.56 -8.98
C LYS A 47 23.85 7.29 -10.15
N LEU A 48 22.59 7.68 -9.99
CA LEU A 48 21.89 8.49 -10.96
C LEU A 48 22.27 9.97 -10.80
N ASP A 49 22.51 10.63 -11.94
CA ASP A 49 22.71 12.06 -12.03
C ASP A 49 21.37 12.77 -12.25
N ILE A 50 20.72 13.16 -11.14
CA ILE A 50 19.42 13.83 -11.15
C ILE A 50 19.51 15.20 -10.47
N HIS A 51 18.82 16.18 -11.05
CA HIS A 51 18.78 17.55 -10.55
C HIS A 51 17.33 18.00 -10.36
N PRO A 52 16.75 17.75 -9.17
CA PRO A 52 15.43 18.28 -8.83
C PRO A 52 15.50 19.78 -8.56
N ASP A 53 14.37 20.48 -8.65
CA ASP A 53 14.28 21.90 -8.34
C ASP A 53 14.29 22.14 -6.81
N GLU A 54 13.81 21.15 -6.04
CA GLU A 54 13.67 21.25 -4.60
C GLU A 54 13.84 19.87 -3.91
N LEU A 55 14.43 19.88 -2.74
CA LEU A 55 14.42 18.74 -1.81
C LEU A 55 13.54 19.07 -0.61
N PHE A 56 12.78 18.07 -0.14
CA PHE A 56 11.97 18.24 1.07
C PHE A 56 12.20 17.09 2.07
N GLU A 57 12.02 17.41 3.33
CA GLU A 57 12.04 16.46 4.44
C GLU A 57 10.70 16.47 5.17
N GLY A 58 10.39 15.35 5.84
CA GLY A 58 9.15 15.26 6.59
C GLY A 58 7.91 15.45 5.72
N ASP A 59 6.92 16.13 6.29
CA ASP A 59 5.61 16.33 5.69
C ASP A 59 5.41 17.76 5.14
N ASP A 60 6.44 18.61 5.22
CA ASP A 60 6.37 20.01 4.77
C ASP A 60 6.71 20.10 3.28
N PHE A 61 5.73 19.80 2.45
CA PHE A 61 5.82 19.96 1.00
C PHE A 61 4.46 20.34 0.40
N THR A 62 4.52 20.97 -0.78
CA THR A 62 3.37 21.30 -1.63
C THR A 62 3.59 20.77 -3.03
N ALA A 63 2.55 20.26 -3.67
CA ALA A 63 2.59 19.78 -5.04
C ALA A 63 1.17 19.77 -5.65
N ASP A 64 1.10 19.76 -6.97
CA ASP A 64 -0.16 19.49 -7.69
C ASP A 64 -0.48 17.99 -7.67
N MET A 65 0.56 17.14 -7.63
CA MET A 65 0.46 15.70 -7.59
C MET A 65 1.69 15.08 -6.91
N VAL A 66 1.48 14.03 -6.13
CA VAL A 66 2.55 13.18 -5.58
C VAL A 66 2.78 12.00 -6.51
N ILE A 67 4.04 11.64 -6.73
CA ILE A 67 4.43 10.42 -7.44
C ILE A 67 5.12 9.49 -6.45
N SER A 68 4.59 8.27 -6.33
CA SER A 68 5.19 7.20 -5.53
C SER A 68 5.83 6.16 -6.44
N ILE A 69 7.16 6.01 -6.39
CA ILE A 69 7.94 5.06 -7.21
C ILE A 69 8.31 3.86 -6.37
N GLY A 70 7.65 2.72 -6.59
CA GLY A 70 7.88 1.51 -5.79
C GLY A 70 6.70 0.55 -5.83
N GLY A 71 6.43 -0.13 -4.73
CA GLY A 71 5.23 -0.96 -4.54
C GLY A 71 4.20 -0.28 -3.65
N ASP A 72 3.15 -1.04 -3.29
CA ASP A 72 2.07 -0.55 -2.41
C ASP A 72 2.60 -0.02 -1.07
N GLY A 73 3.65 -0.63 -0.48
CA GLY A 73 4.27 -0.12 0.75
C GLY A 73 4.92 1.26 0.60
N THR A 74 5.48 1.60 -0.57
CA THR A 74 6.00 2.93 -0.85
C THR A 74 4.86 3.93 -1.01
N PHE A 75 3.76 3.48 -1.64
CA PHE A 75 2.54 4.28 -1.77
C PHE A 75 1.94 4.61 -0.39
N LEU A 76 1.87 3.63 0.52
CA LEU A 76 1.39 3.86 1.90
C LEU A 76 2.23 4.89 2.65
N LYS A 77 3.57 4.85 2.50
CA LYS A 77 4.46 5.88 3.07
C LYS A 77 4.15 7.26 2.49
N ALA A 78 4.00 7.37 1.17
CA ALA A 78 3.64 8.63 0.52
C ALA A 78 2.26 9.12 0.99
N ALA A 79 1.26 8.24 1.07
CA ALA A 79 -0.08 8.57 1.55
C ALA A 79 -0.09 9.08 3.00
N SER A 80 0.70 8.47 3.88
CA SER A 80 0.87 8.93 5.27
C SER A 80 1.45 10.34 5.33
N ARG A 81 2.40 10.69 4.44
CA ARG A 81 3.03 12.02 4.34
C ARG A 81 2.11 13.07 3.71
N VAL A 82 1.28 12.65 2.75
CA VAL A 82 0.24 13.51 2.17
C VAL A 82 -0.82 13.85 3.22
N GLY A 83 -1.26 12.86 4.00
CA GLY A 83 -2.25 13.08 5.05
C GLY A 83 -3.50 13.79 4.50
N ASN A 84 -3.92 14.85 5.21
CA ASN A 84 -5.11 15.65 4.88
C ASN A 84 -4.87 16.78 3.84
N LYS A 85 -3.68 16.84 3.20
CA LYS A 85 -3.37 17.89 2.21
C LYS A 85 -4.22 17.83 0.95
N GLY A 86 -4.92 16.71 0.71
CA GLY A 86 -5.78 16.53 -0.46
C GLY A 86 -5.03 16.45 -1.80
N ILE A 87 -3.72 16.26 -1.78
CA ILE A 87 -2.87 16.12 -2.97
C ILE A 87 -3.06 14.71 -3.56
N PRO A 88 -3.41 14.56 -4.86
CA PRO A 88 -3.57 13.27 -5.49
C PRO A 88 -2.24 12.54 -5.64
N ILE A 89 -2.25 11.20 -5.47
CA ILE A 89 -1.06 10.35 -5.53
C ILE A 89 -1.14 9.42 -6.73
N LEU A 90 -0.12 9.45 -7.58
CA LEU A 90 0.12 8.50 -8.66
C LEU A 90 1.09 7.42 -8.20
N GLY A 91 0.71 6.14 -8.29
CA GLY A 91 1.58 5.02 -7.95
C GLY A 91 2.22 4.40 -9.17
N ILE A 92 3.55 4.50 -9.30
CA ILE A 92 4.35 3.83 -10.33
C ILE A 92 4.99 2.59 -9.71
N ASN A 93 4.63 1.43 -10.22
CA ASN A 93 5.13 0.16 -9.74
C ASN A 93 6.45 -0.22 -10.41
N THR A 94 7.48 -0.43 -9.63
CA THR A 94 8.79 -0.88 -10.14
C THR A 94 9.05 -2.38 -9.92
N GLY A 95 8.03 -3.14 -9.51
CA GLY A 95 8.14 -4.55 -9.18
C GLY A 95 6.92 -5.37 -9.64
N ARG A 96 6.36 -6.13 -8.71
CA ARG A 96 5.10 -6.85 -8.96
C ARG A 96 3.94 -5.86 -8.91
N LEU A 97 2.98 -6.00 -9.82
CA LEU A 97 1.77 -5.17 -9.90
C LEU A 97 1.13 -5.02 -8.50
N GLY A 98 0.86 -3.77 -8.10
CA GLY A 98 0.18 -3.41 -6.86
C GLY A 98 -1.32 -3.18 -7.07
N PHE A 99 -2.06 -3.01 -5.98
CA PHE A 99 -3.44 -2.50 -6.02
C PHE A 99 -3.48 -0.97 -5.92
N LEU A 100 -2.45 -0.38 -5.34
CA LEU A 100 -2.29 1.08 -5.20
C LEU A 100 -1.33 1.62 -6.27
N ALA A 101 -0.12 1.03 -6.38
CA ALA A 101 0.85 1.35 -7.41
C ALA A 101 0.61 0.42 -8.61
N ASP A 102 -0.14 0.87 -9.59
CA ASP A 102 -0.62 0.07 -10.72
C ASP A 102 -0.13 0.55 -12.09
N VAL A 103 0.58 1.68 -12.17
CA VAL A 103 1.24 2.11 -13.39
C VAL A 103 2.58 1.39 -13.54
N SER A 104 2.74 0.62 -14.62
CA SER A 104 4.01 -0.05 -14.90
C SER A 104 5.04 0.94 -15.51
N PRO A 105 6.36 0.65 -15.41
CA PRO A 105 7.38 1.50 -16.00
C PRO A 105 7.23 1.72 -17.51
N LYS A 106 6.68 0.74 -18.21
CA LYS A 106 6.45 0.82 -19.67
C LYS A 106 5.31 1.78 -20.04
N GLU A 107 4.45 2.11 -19.09
CA GLU A 107 3.28 2.96 -19.30
C GLU A 107 3.51 4.41 -18.83
N ILE A 108 4.71 4.75 -18.32
CA ILE A 108 5.01 6.07 -17.77
C ILE A 108 4.72 7.17 -18.78
N GLU A 109 5.28 7.09 -20.01
CA GLU A 109 5.10 8.12 -21.03
C GLU A 109 3.63 8.36 -21.35
N GLN A 110 2.90 7.29 -21.64
CA GLN A 110 1.47 7.36 -21.94
C GLN A 110 0.66 7.92 -20.76
N THR A 111 0.96 7.49 -19.54
CA THR A 111 0.28 7.97 -18.33
C THR A 111 0.46 9.48 -18.16
N PHE A 112 1.67 10.01 -18.40
CA PHE A 112 1.90 11.45 -18.30
C PHE A 112 1.27 12.24 -19.46
N GLU A 113 1.17 11.68 -20.66
CA GLU A 113 0.36 12.29 -21.73
C GLU A 113 -1.11 12.39 -21.33
N GLU A 114 -1.66 11.33 -20.74
CA GLU A 114 -3.01 11.32 -20.20
C GLU A 114 -3.19 12.38 -19.10
N ILE A 115 -2.25 12.47 -18.14
CA ILE A 115 -2.28 13.46 -17.03
C ILE A 115 -2.24 14.89 -17.59
N TYR A 116 -1.31 15.22 -18.47
CA TYR A 116 -1.20 16.57 -19.04
C TYR A 116 -2.39 16.95 -19.94
N SER A 117 -3.07 15.96 -20.51
CA SER A 117 -4.33 16.17 -21.27
C SER A 117 -5.59 16.13 -20.40
N GLY A 118 -5.46 15.96 -19.08
CA GLY A 118 -6.60 15.86 -18.16
C GLY A 118 -7.40 14.56 -18.26
N LYS A 119 -6.87 13.53 -18.92
CA LYS A 119 -7.52 12.22 -19.13
C LYS A 119 -7.13 11.23 -18.03
N TYR A 120 -7.52 11.48 -16.81
CA TYR A 120 -7.35 10.59 -15.67
C TYR A 120 -8.49 10.71 -14.69
N ASN A 121 -8.67 9.73 -13.84
CA ASN A 121 -9.67 9.73 -12.78
C ASN A 121 -8.97 9.90 -11.42
N ILE A 122 -9.69 10.51 -10.47
CA ILE A 122 -9.27 10.53 -9.06
C ILE A 122 -10.25 9.65 -8.29
N GLU A 123 -9.70 8.62 -7.63
CA GLU A 123 -10.44 7.78 -6.71
C GLU A 123 -10.15 8.21 -5.27
N GLU A 124 -11.20 8.49 -4.51
CA GLU A 124 -11.08 8.76 -3.09
C GLU A 124 -11.09 7.47 -2.29
N ARG A 125 -10.08 7.28 -1.45
CA ARG A 125 -9.93 6.12 -0.58
C ARG A 125 -10.16 6.52 0.86
N SER A 126 -11.06 5.81 1.53
CA SER A 126 -11.31 6.01 2.95
C SER A 126 -10.08 5.70 3.79
N VAL A 127 -9.94 6.42 4.90
CA VAL A 127 -8.83 6.29 5.86
C VAL A 127 -9.43 5.97 7.22
N LEU A 128 -8.86 5.05 7.97
CA LEU A 128 -9.20 4.81 9.37
C LEU A 128 -8.39 5.74 10.27
N HIS A 129 -9.02 6.20 11.32
CA HIS A 129 -8.41 6.98 12.39
C HIS A 129 -8.49 6.20 13.71
N LEU A 130 -7.36 5.95 14.32
CA LEU A 130 -7.22 5.32 15.62
C LEU A 130 -7.08 6.37 16.70
N VAL A 131 -7.88 6.28 17.73
CA VAL A 131 -7.83 7.11 18.93
C VAL A 131 -7.61 6.20 20.14
N SER A 132 -6.67 6.53 21.00
CA SER A 132 -6.43 5.86 22.29
C SER A 132 -6.72 6.81 23.43
N ASN A 133 -7.19 6.28 24.57
CA ASN A 133 -7.59 7.08 25.72
C ASN A 133 -6.43 7.47 26.65
N GLU A 134 -5.44 6.61 26.81
CA GLU A 134 -4.39 6.76 27.83
C GLU A 134 -2.97 6.88 27.26
N GLN A 135 -2.73 6.34 26.08
CA GLN A 135 -1.39 6.30 25.47
C GLN A 135 -1.38 7.08 24.16
N GLU A 136 -0.57 8.11 24.09
CA GLU A 136 -0.28 8.79 22.82
C GLU A 136 0.53 7.84 21.93
N LEU A 137 0.01 7.55 20.74
CA LEU A 137 0.67 6.70 19.77
C LEU A 137 1.80 7.48 19.09
N GLN A 138 2.97 6.85 18.97
CA GLN A 138 4.12 7.45 18.29
C GLN A 138 3.92 7.44 16.76
N ALA A 139 3.28 6.41 16.25
CA ALA A 139 2.93 6.32 14.83
C ALA A 139 1.76 7.26 14.51
N ALA A 140 1.77 7.84 13.30
CA ALA A 140 0.61 8.58 12.79
C ALA A 140 -0.65 7.69 12.89
N PRO A 141 -1.75 8.17 13.53
CA PRO A 141 -2.89 7.33 13.91
C PRO A 141 -3.85 7.06 12.74
N TYR A 142 -3.39 7.14 11.50
CA TYR A 142 -4.19 7.02 10.30
C TYR A 142 -3.72 5.84 9.45
N ALA A 143 -4.67 5.02 8.99
CA ALA A 143 -4.43 3.87 8.12
C ALA A 143 -5.22 3.97 6.82
N LEU A 144 -4.54 3.82 5.70
CA LEU A 144 -5.16 3.66 4.38
C LEU A 144 -5.59 2.20 4.16
N ASN A 145 -4.80 1.23 4.62
CA ASN A 145 -5.13 -0.19 4.55
C ASN A 145 -5.85 -0.68 5.79
N ASP A 146 -5.16 -0.83 6.89
CA ASP A 146 -5.68 -1.52 8.05
C ASP A 146 -5.04 -1.09 9.40
N ILE A 147 -5.77 -1.36 10.46
CA ILE A 147 -5.33 -1.31 11.85
C ILE A 147 -5.45 -2.72 12.39
N ALA A 148 -4.33 -3.32 12.79
CA ALA A 148 -4.29 -4.66 13.36
C ALA A 148 -3.95 -4.60 14.86
N ILE A 149 -4.74 -5.30 15.66
CA ILE A 149 -4.50 -5.55 17.08
C ILE A 149 -3.95 -6.97 17.18
N LEU A 150 -2.75 -7.14 17.67
CA LEU A 150 -2.05 -8.42 17.66
C LEU A 150 -1.51 -8.78 19.04
N LYS A 151 -1.47 -10.07 19.34
CA LYS A 151 -0.74 -10.56 20.50
C LYS A 151 0.74 -10.21 20.38
N ARG A 152 1.36 -9.87 21.51
CA ARG A 152 2.81 -9.69 21.57
C ARG A 152 3.54 -11.01 21.77
N ASP A 153 2.99 -11.88 22.66
CA ASP A 153 3.62 -13.13 23.04
C ASP A 153 3.13 -14.29 22.19
N SER A 154 4.04 -15.22 21.86
CA SER A 154 3.74 -16.37 21.01
C SER A 154 2.87 -17.43 21.69
N SER A 155 2.85 -17.48 23.01
CA SER A 155 2.30 -18.62 23.79
C SER A 155 0.84 -18.51 24.18
N SER A 156 0.21 -17.33 24.04
CA SER A 156 -1.20 -17.16 24.46
C SER A 156 -1.98 -16.30 23.46
N MET A 157 -3.26 -16.59 23.33
CA MET A 157 -4.22 -15.70 22.65
C MET A 157 -4.50 -14.48 23.50
N ILE A 158 -5.06 -13.46 22.87
CA ILE A 158 -5.62 -12.29 23.53
C ILE A 158 -7.15 -12.31 23.44
N SER A 159 -7.82 -11.67 24.41
CA SER A 159 -9.26 -11.44 24.36
C SER A 159 -9.51 -10.00 23.96
N ILE A 160 -10.22 -9.79 22.85
CA ILE A 160 -10.52 -8.45 22.32
C ILE A 160 -12.03 -8.24 22.44
N HIS A 161 -12.44 -7.48 23.46
CA HIS A 161 -13.83 -7.06 23.65
C HIS A 161 -14.16 -5.99 22.64
N THR A 162 -15.09 -6.27 21.74
CA THR A 162 -15.42 -5.41 20.63
C THR A 162 -16.84 -4.90 20.74
N SER A 163 -16.99 -3.59 20.67
CA SER A 163 -18.27 -2.89 20.62
C SER A 163 -18.36 -2.02 19.37
N ILE A 164 -19.57 -1.87 18.81
CA ILE A 164 -19.86 -1.04 17.66
C ILE A 164 -20.95 -0.03 18.04
N ASN A 165 -20.65 1.26 17.89
CA ASN A 165 -21.54 2.37 18.32
C ASN A 165 -22.05 2.19 19.75
N GLY A 166 -21.18 1.70 20.67
CA GLY A 166 -21.51 1.42 22.07
C GLY A 166 -22.27 0.10 22.31
N GLY A 167 -22.70 -0.60 21.26
CA GLY A 167 -23.33 -1.92 21.36
C GLY A 167 -22.28 -3.04 21.35
N TYR A 168 -22.31 -3.94 22.35
CA TYR A 168 -21.42 -5.09 22.40
C TYR A 168 -21.63 -6.03 21.19
N LEU A 169 -20.56 -6.29 20.43
CA LEU A 169 -20.58 -7.24 19.32
C LEU A 169 -20.22 -8.65 19.80
N THR A 170 -18.99 -8.80 20.30
CA THR A 170 -18.45 -10.09 20.77
C THR A 170 -17.08 -9.88 21.43
N THR A 171 -16.59 -10.92 22.07
CA THR A 171 -15.20 -11.01 22.52
C THR A 171 -14.45 -12.00 21.63
N TYR A 172 -13.50 -11.50 20.87
CA TYR A 172 -12.62 -12.34 20.04
C TYR A 172 -11.52 -12.94 20.91
N GLN A 173 -11.48 -14.26 21.03
CA GLN A 173 -10.31 -14.99 21.55
C GLN A 173 -9.49 -15.44 20.34
N ALA A 174 -8.38 -14.76 20.08
CA ALA A 174 -7.63 -14.89 18.83
C ALA A 174 -6.16 -14.49 18.99
N ASP A 175 -5.37 -14.70 17.97
CA ASP A 175 -4.01 -14.14 17.87
C ASP A 175 -4.05 -12.63 17.55
N GLY A 176 -5.18 -12.14 17.07
CA GLY A 176 -5.40 -10.73 16.80
C GLY A 176 -6.72 -10.45 16.08
N LEU A 177 -6.90 -9.18 15.73
CA LEU A 177 -8.04 -8.66 14.98
C LEU A 177 -7.56 -7.60 13.99
N VAL A 178 -7.98 -7.70 12.74
CA VAL A 178 -7.65 -6.76 11.68
C VAL A 178 -8.90 -5.97 11.30
N ILE A 179 -8.82 -4.66 11.37
CA ILE A 179 -9.85 -3.73 10.92
C ILE A 179 -9.35 -3.07 9.64
N ALA A 180 -9.94 -3.39 8.49
CA ALA A 180 -9.44 -2.96 7.20
C ALA A 180 -10.46 -2.14 6.42
N THR A 181 -9.96 -1.13 5.70
CA THR A 181 -10.70 -0.39 4.67
C THR A 181 -10.93 -1.29 3.45
N PRO A 182 -11.75 -0.89 2.47
CA PRO A 182 -11.82 -1.58 1.18
C PRO A 182 -10.45 -1.69 0.50
N THR A 183 -9.59 -0.66 0.63
CA THR A 183 -8.22 -0.68 0.11
C THR A 183 -7.39 -1.77 0.80
N GLY A 184 -7.45 -1.87 2.12
CA GLY A 184 -6.73 -2.86 2.93
C GLY A 184 -7.32 -4.28 2.86
N SER A 185 -8.52 -4.45 2.29
CA SER A 185 -9.14 -5.77 2.12
C SER A 185 -8.28 -6.73 1.28
N THR A 186 -7.40 -6.20 0.44
CA THR A 186 -6.43 -6.96 -0.37
C THR A 186 -5.02 -7.06 0.24
N ALA A 187 -4.85 -6.55 1.50
CA ALA A 187 -3.59 -6.57 2.25
C ALA A 187 -3.62 -7.64 3.36
N TYR A 188 -3.38 -7.27 4.62
CA TYR A 188 -3.31 -8.22 5.72
C TYR A 188 -4.64 -8.93 5.97
N SER A 189 -5.76 -8.22 5.85
CA SER A 189 -7.10 -8.80 5.96
C SER A 189 -7.30 -10.00 5.03
N LEU A 190 -6.84 -9.91 3.76
CA LEU A 190 -6.92 -11.02 2.82
C LEU A 190 -6.12 -12.24 3.29
N SER A 191 -4.92 -12.04 3.82
CA SER A 191 -4.02 -13.10 4.29
C SER A 191 -4.60 -13.90 5.45
N VAL A 192 -5.51 -13.30 6.23
CA VAL A 192 -6.19 -13.94 7.36
C VAL A 192 -7.64 -14.35 7.05
N GLY A 193 -7.99 -14.41 5.76
CA GLY A 193 -9.28 -14.94 5.30
C GLY A 193 -10.41 -13.91 5.21
N GLY A 194 -10.10 -12.63 5.20
CA GLY A 194 -11.05 -11.56 4.94
C GLY A 194 -11.53 -11.53 3.48
N PRO A 195 -12.73 -11.01 3.21
CA PRO A 195 -13.25 -10.88 1.84
C PRO A 195 -12.54 -9.75 1.09
N ILE A 196 -12.48 -9.85 -0.24
CA ILE A 196 -12.11 -8.74 -1.11
C ILE A 196 -13.30 -7.77 -1.19
N ILE A 197 -13.04 -6.52 -0.87
CA ILE A 197 -14.05 -5.45 -0.89
C ILE A 197 -13.68 -4.48 -2.02
N VAL A 198 -14.67 -4.19 -2.88
CA VAL A 198 -14.50 -3.23 -3.98
C VAL A 198 -14.29 -1.83 -3.41
N PRO A 199 -13.35 -1.04 -3.94
CA PRO A 199 -13.20 0.37 -3.58
C PRO A 199 -14.54 1.13 -3.65
N HIS A 200 -14.70 2.18 -2.84
CA HIS A 200 -15.90 3.02 -2.73
C HIS A 200 -17.16 2.32 -2.16
N SER A 201 -17.02 1.18 -1.51
CA SER A 201 -18.17 0.47 -0.92
C SER A 201 -18.66 1.08 0.40
N ASN A 202 -17.99 2.11 0.95
CA ASN A 202 -18.30 2.73 2.26
C ASN A 202 -18.45 1.72 3.40
N THR A 203 -17.53 0.78 3.44
CA THR A 203 -17.52 -0.30 4.43
C THR A 203 -16.16 -0.45 5.09
N VAL A 204 -16.13 -1.16 6.19
CA VAL A 204 -14.92 -1.63 6.90
C VAL A 204 -15.12 -3.11 7.17
N VAL A 205 -14.07 -3.89 7.07
CA VAL A 205 -14.11 -5.31 7.45
C VAL A 205 -13.34 -5.54 8.75
N ILE A 206 -13.93 -6.34 9.62
CA ILE A 206 -13.33 -6.82 10.87
C ILE A 206 -13.01 -8.30 10.66
N THR A 207 -11.73 -8.66 10.64
CA THR A 207 -11.26 -10.02 10.35
C THR A 207 -10.42 -10.53 11.53
N PRO A 208 -10.82 -11.60 12.21
CA PRO A 208 -10.04 -12.20 13.30
C PRO A 208 -8.83 -12.96 12.75
N VAL A 209 -7.72 -12.92 13.48
CA VAL A 209 -6.49 -13.65 13.17
C VAL A 209 -6.46 -14.93 14.00
N ALA A 210 -6.49 -16.10 13.38
CA ALA A 210 -6.48 -17.41 14.04
C ALA A 210 -7.43 -17.51 15.25
N PRO A 211 -8.74 -17.25 15.10
CA PRO A 211 -9.67 -17.26 16.20
C PRO A 211 -9.84 -18.68 16.78
N HIS A 212 -9.98 -18.78 18.11
CA HIS A 212 -10.24 -20.03 18.78
C HIS A 212 -11.67 -20.57 18.50
N SER A 213 -12.63 -19.66 18.35
CA SER A 213 -14.02 -20.03 18.07
C SER A 213 -14.24 -20.37 16.60
N LEU A 214 -14.79 -21.54 16.32
CA LEU A 214 -15.10 -22.00 14.98
C LEU A 214 -16.27 -21.26 14.30
N ASN A 215 -17.10 -20.56 15.10
CA ASN A 215 -18.30 -19.87 14.62
C ASN A 215 -18.01 -18.43 14.12
N ILE A 216 -16.87 -17.87 14.50
CA ILE A 216 -16.51 -16.51 14.11
C ILE A 216 -16.09 -16.45 12.65
N ARG A 217 -16.57 -15.46 11.95
CA ARG A 217 -16.23 -15.13 10.55
C ARG A 217 -15.93 -13.65 10.44
N PRO A 218 -15.18 -13.22 9.41
CA PRO A 218 -15.07 -11.80 9.10
C PRO A 218 -16.45 -11.16 8.93
N ILE A 219 -16.60 -9.96 9.47
CA ILE A 219 -17.84 -9.18 9.34
C ILE A 219 -17.56 -7.86 8.63
N VAL A 220 -18.42 -7.50 7.69
CA VAL A 220 -18.38 -6.22 6.98
C VAL A 220 -19.43 -5.30 7.61
N ILE A 221 -19.00 -4.11 7.99
CA ILE A 221 -19.85 -3.08 8.60
C ILE A 221 -19.75 -1.77 7.80
N ARG A 222 -20.58 -0.80 8.12
CA ARG A 222 -20.50 0.55 7.55
C ARG A 222 -19.25 1.27 8.06
N ASP A 223 -18.62 2.08 7.23
CA ASP A 223 -17.41 2.82 7.57
C ASP A 223 -17.65 4.04 8.46
N ASP A 224 -18.90 4.49 8.61
CA ASP A 224 -19.33 5.57 9.51
C ASP A 224 -19.61 5.08 10.95
N TRP A 225 -19.42 3.79 11.25
CA TRP A 225 -19.58 3.24 12.59
C TRP A 225 -18.27 3.31 13.38
N GLU A 226 -18.40 3.65 14.68
CA GLU A 226 -17.25 3.64 15.61
C GLU A 226 -17.07 2.23 16.20
N ILE A 227 -15.84 1.74 16.13
CA ILE A 227 -15.43 0.45 16.72
C ILE A 227 -14.63 0.77 17.99
N THR A 228 -15.06 0.23 19.13
CA THR A 228 -14.33 0.33 20.41
C THR A 228 -13.77 -1.04 20.79
N LEU A 229 -12.49 -1.07 21.16
CA LEU A 229 -11.76 -2.29 21.50
C LEU A 229 -11.12 -2.15 22.88
N ASP A 230 -11.39 -3.12 23.76
CA ASP A 230 -10.69 -3.32 25.01
C ASP A 230 -9.98 -4.68 24.95
N VAL A 231 -8.68 -4.70 25.29
CA VAL A 231 -7.83 -5.87 25.07
C VAL A 231 -7.32 -6.42 26.39
N GLU A 232 -7.54 -7.72 26.62
CA GLU A 232 -6.95 -8.46 27.72
C GLU A 232 -5.84 -9.39 27.21
N SER A 233 -4.66 -9.31 27.83
CA SER A 233 -3.49 -10.12 27.50
C SER A 233 -2.80 -10.59 28.77
N ARG A 234 -2.28 -11.80 28.76
CA ARG A 234 -1.50 -12.34 29.90
C ARG A 234 -0.24 -11.54 30.20
N SER A 235 0.36 -10.94 29.18
CA SER A 235 1.56 -10.08 29.32
C SER A 235 1.20 -8.63 29.68
N HIS A 236 -0.08 -8.32 29.87
CA HIS A 236 -0.60 -6.98 30.14
C HIS A 236 -0.26 -5.95 29.03
N ASN A 237 0.10 -6.43 27.86
CA ASN A 237 0.37 -5.59 26.69
C ASN A 237 0.02 -6.33 25.39
N PHE A 238 -0.16 -5.56 24.32
CA PHE A 238 -0.45 -6.03 22.97
C PHE A 238 0.22 -5.14 21.93
N LEU A 239 0.19 -5.56 20.68
CA LEU A 239 0.70 -4.76 19.57
C LEU A 239 -0.45 -4.11 18.79
N VAL A 240 -0.27 -2.86 18.43
CA VAL A 240 -1.10 -2.14 17.47
C VAL A 240 -0.26 -1.88 16.24
N ALA A 241 -0.72 -2.31 15.07
CA ALA A 241 -0.07 -2.05 13.80
C ALA A 241 -0.98 -1.20 12.90
N ILE A 242 -0.48 -0.06 12.42
CA ILE A 242 -1.18 0.89 11.56
C ILE A 242 -0.45 0.90 10.20
N ASP A 243 -1.07 0.35 9.16
CA ASP A 243 -0.41 0.16 7.84
C ASP A 243 0.98 -0.47 7.98
N GLY A 244 1.12 -1.50 8.84
CA GLY A 244 2.36 -2.23 9.08
C GLY A 244 3.37 -1.54 10.02
N ARG A 245 3.09 -0.34 10.54
CA ARG A 245 3.89 0.32 11.58
C ARG A 245 3.37 -0.09 12.95
N SER A 246 4.12 -0.89 13.69
CA SER A 246 3.66 -1.47 14.95
C SER A 246 4.29 -0.82 16.18
N GLU A 247 3.50 -0.66 17.22
CA GLU A 247 3.93 -0.24 18.55
C GLU A 247 3.24 -1.05 19.64
N THR A 248 3.81 -1.02 20.85
CA THR A 248 3.27 -1.75 22.00
C THR A 248 2.32 -0.86 22.79
N CYS A 249 1.12 -1.36 23.07
CA CYS A 249 0.13 -0.74 23.95
C CYS A 249 -0.07 -1.55 25.24
N GLN A 250 -0.39 -0.85 26.32
CA GLN A 250 -0.79 -1.45 27.59
C GLN A 250 -2.25 -1.93 27.50
N GLN A 251 -2.58 -3.00 28.22
CA GLN A 251 -3.97 -3.52 28.21
C GLN A 251 -5.01 -2.55 28.80
N THR A 252 -4.58 -1.53 29.57
CA THR A 252 -5.46 -0.47 30.06
C THR A 252 -5.90 0.51 28.97
N THR A 253 -5.23 0.45 27.81
CA THR A 253 -5.50 1.34 26.68
C THR A 253 -6.75 0.88 25.94
N GLN A 254 -7.81 1.66 26.01
CA GLN A 254 -8.97 1.49 25.14
C GLN A 254 -8.70 2.14 23.78
N LEU A 255 -9.01 1.41 22.73
CA LEU A 255 -8.84 1.86 21.36
C LEU A 255 -10.20 2.14 20.72
N LYS A 256 -10.30 3.26 20.02
CA LYS A 256 -11.45 3.62 19.19
C LYS A 256 -11.01 3.79 17.74
N ILE A 257 -11.69 3.15 16.83
CA ILE A 257 -11.42 3.18 15.41
C ILE A 257 -12.64 3.73 14.69
N LYS A 258 -12.43 4.77 13.90
CA LYS A 258 -13.48 5.40 13.09
C LYS A 258 -12.91 5.84 11.74
N LYS A 259 -13.77 6.17 10.80
CA LYS A 259 -13.37 6.83 9.56
C LYS A 259 -12.76 8.20 9.86
N ALA A 260 -11.66 8.52 9.20
CA ALA A 260 -11.07 9.87 9.25
C ALA A 260 -12.00 10.88 8.53
N ASP A 261 -11.80 12.15 8.82
CA ASP A 261 -12.52 13.28 8.21
C ASP A 261 -11.97 13.68 6.83
N TYR A 262 -10.98 12.95 6.34
CA TYR A 262 -10.38 13.11 5.02
C TYR A 262 -10.23 11.78 4.28
N SER A 263 -10.03 11.85 2.98
CA SER A 263 -9.72 10.73 2.10
C SER A 263 -8.36 10.91 1.41
N ILE A 264 -7.74 9.81 1.00
CA ILE A 264 -6.56 9.85 0.13
C ILE A 264 -7.03 9.77 -1.31
N LYS A 265 -6.58 10.72 -2.13
CA LYS A 265 -6.87 10.79 -3.56
C LYS A 265 -5.84 9.98 -4.34
N VAL A 266 -6.30 8.96 -5.06
CA VAL A 266 -5.47 8.09 -5.89
C VAL A 266 -5.72 8.40 -7.36
N VAL A 267 -4.66 8.68 -8.10
CA VAL A 267 -4.75 8.90 -9.55
C VAL A 267 -4.85 7.55 -10.24
N LYS A 268 -5.85 7.40 -11.10
CA LYS A 268 -6.06 6.22 -11.94
C LYS A 268 -6.13 6.62 -13.41
N ARG A 269 -5.58 5.81 -14.28
CA ARG A 269 -5.71 5.99 -15.73
C ARG A 269 -7.18 5.88 -16.14
N PHE A 270 -7.58 6.60 -17.17
CA PHE A 270 -8.99 6.74 -17.55
C PHE A 270 -9.73 5.42 -17.79
N ASN A 271 -9.04 4.44 -18.40
CA ASN A 271 -9.63 3.13 -18.74
C ASN A 271 -9.26 2.02 -17.74
N HIS A 272 -8.64 2.36 -16.60
CA HIS A 272 -8.26 1.36 -15.60
C HIS A 272 -9.44 1.03 -14.71
N ILE A 273 -9.75 -0.26 -14.55
CA ILE A 273 -10.77 -0.76 -13.63
C ILE A 273 -10.16 -1.72 -12.60
N PHE A 274 -10.69 -1.68 -11.38
CA PHE A 274 -10.23 -2.51 -10.26
C PHE A 274 -10.16 -4.01 -10.61
N PHE A 275 -11.11 -4.51 -11.40
CA PHE A 275 -11.17 -5.92 -11.77
C PHE A 275 -10.03 -6.36 -12.70
N ASP A 276 -9.43 -5.46 -13.46
CA ASP A 276 -8.24 -5.76 -14.27
C ASP A 276 -7.04 -6.02 -13.34
N THR A 277 -6.83 -5.17 -12.34
CA THR A 277 -5.80 -5.40 -11.33
C THR A 277 -6.05 -6.71 -10.58
N LEU A 278 -7.29 -7.01 -10.21
CA LEU A 278 -7.64 -8.23 -9.50
C LEU A 278 -7.29 -9.49 -10.33
N ARG A 279 -7.68 -9.52 -11.61
CA ARG A 279 -7.34 -10.62 -12.52
C ARG A 279 -5.83 -10.76 -12.72
N ASN A 280 -5.16 -9.65 -13.04
CA ASN A 280 -3.74 -9.67 -13.40
C ASN A 280 -2.82 -9.95 -12.19
N LYS A 281 -3.17 -9.45 -11.00
CA LYS A 281 -2.36 -9.63 -9.80
C LYS A 281 -2.63 -10.96 -9.09
N MET A 282 -3.88 -11.40 -9.05
CA MET A 282 -4.29 -12.59 -8.28
C MET A 282 -4.61 -13.79 -9.16
N MET A 283 -4.49 -13.67 -10.48
CA MET A 283 -4.92 -14.70 -11.44
C MET A 283 -6.38 -15.11 -11.19
N TRP A 284 -7.22 -14.14 -10.82
CA TRP A 284 -8.60 -14.37 -10.42
C TRP A 284 -9.42 -15.02 -11.53
N GLY A 285 -9.92 -16.23 -11.28
CA GLY A 285 -10.68 -17.01 -12.25
C GLY A 285 -9.84 -17.72 -13.30
N ALA A 286 -8.49 -17.68 -13.23
CA ALA A 286 -7.64 -18.43 -14.12
C ALA A 286 -7.75 -19.94 -13.82
N ASP A 287 -8.03 -20.75 -14.84
CA ASP A 287 -7.94 -22.22 -14.74
C ASP A 287 -6.47 -22.61 -14.90
N GLY A 288 -5.88 -23.23 -13.88
CA GLY A 288 -4.50 -23.72 -13.91
C GLY A 288 -4.20 -24.72 -15.05
N ARG A 289 -5.25 -25.28 -15.67
CA ARG A 289 -5.11 -26.18 -16.82
C ARG A 289 -4.98 -25.45 -18.17
N SER A 290 -5.52 -24.24 -18.28
CA SER A 290 -5.41 -23.42 -19.49
C SER A 290 -4.06 -22.68 -19.58
N HIS A 291 -3.41 -22.38 -18.45
CA HIS A 291 -2.11 -21.71 -18.44
C HIS A 291 -0.91 -22.65 -18.68
N ALA A 292 -1.04 -23.96 -18.48
CA ALA A 292 0.03 -24.89 -18.79
C ALA A 292 0.42 -24.83 -20.29
N ASN A 293 -0.56 -24.61 -21.16
CA ASN A 293 -0.33 -24.53 -22.61
C ASN A 293 0.21 -23.17 -23.09
N GLU A 294 -0.03 -22.07 -22.35
CA GLU A 294 0.50 -20.74 -22.69
C GLU A 294 1.91 -20.51 -22.15
N ILE A 295 2.25 -21.11 -21.00
CA ILE A 295 3.60 -21.01 -20.41
C ILE A 295 4.61 -21.80 -21.25
N ASP A 296 4.22 -22.95 -21.82
CA ASP A 296 5.09 -23.71 -22.73
C ASP A 296 5.36 -22.96 -24.05
N SER A 297 4.38 -22.24 -24.59
CA SER A 297 4.56 -21.44 -25.81
C SER A 297 5.41 -20.16 -25.61
N THR A 298 5.43 -19.59 -24.40
CA THR A 298 6.28 -18.41 -24.07
C THR A 298 7.70 -18.79 -23.66
N ASN A 299 7.91 -19.98 -23.10
CA ASN A 299 9.25 -20.49 -22.77
C ASN A 299 10.05 -20.93 -24.03
N GLU A 300 9.39 -21.41 -25.09
CA GLU A 300 10.08 -21.67 -26.36
C GLU A 300 10.61 -20.40 -27.04
N PHE A 301 9.94 -19.24 -26.88
CA PHE A 301 10.43 -17.96 -27.43
C PHE A 301 11.56 -17.34 -26.62
N ASN A 302 11.65 -17.56 -25.32
CA ASN A 302 12.71 -17.01 -24.47
C ASN A 302 13.97 -17.87 -24.44
N SER A 303 13.88 -19.19 -24.69
CA SER A 303 15.03 -20.09 -24.74
C SER A 303 15.92 -19.91 -25.99
N VAL A 304 15.40 -19.31 -27.06
CA VAL A 304 16.17 -19.05 -28.30
C VAL A 304 16.98 -17.75 -28.20
N ASN A 305 16.58 -16.80 -27.36
CA ASN A 305 17.30 -15.53 -27.20
C ASN A 305 18.41 -15.57 -26.13
N ASP A 306 18.33 -16.47 -25.16
CA ASP A 306 19.38 -16.60 -24.12
C ASP A 306 20.61 -17.39 -24.61
N TYR A 307 20.49 -18.21 -25.64
CA TYR A 307 21.62 -18.94 -26.22
C TYR A 307 22.53 -18.08 -27.11
N ASN A 308 22.04 -16.94 -27.60
CA ASN A 308 22.83 -16.06 -28.45
C ASN A 308 23.59 -14.95 -27.68
N SER A 309 23.26 -14.70 -26.42
CA SER A 309 23.98 -13.71 -25.58
C SER A 309 25.10 -14.30 -24.72
N ALA A 310 25.14 -15.61 -24.55
CA ALA A 310 26.19 -16.28 -23.73
C ALA A 310 27.48 -16.61 -24.51
N ASN A 311 27.46 -16.58 -25.84
CA ASN A 311 28.63 -16.94 -26.65
C ASN A 311 29.53 -15.79 -27.08
N ASP A 312 29.20 -14.54 -26.78
CA ASP A 312 30.02 -13.36 -27.13
C ASP A 312 30.93 -12.86 -25.99
N PHE A 313 30.88 -13.44 -24.78
CA PHE A 313 31.71 -13.00 -23.65
C PHE A 313 33.00 -13.77 -23.42
N ASP A 314 33.24 -14.90 -24.15
CA ASP A 314 34.46 -15.73 -23.96
C ASP A 314 35.58 -15.48 -25.00
N LYS A 315 35.56 -14.39 -25.74
CA LYS A 315 36.59 -14.09 -26.76
C LYS A 315 37.50 -12.90 -26.49
N GLU A 316 37.49 -12.30 -25.31
CA GLU A 316 38.40 -11.19 -24.96
C GLU A 316 39.24 -11.45 -23.69
N LEU A 317 39.72 -12.66 -23.46
CA LEU A 317 40.79 -12.94 -22.49
C LEU A 317 41.65 -14.11 -22.99
N GLU A 318 42.46 -13.87 -24.00
CA GLU A 318 43.77 -14.48 -24.23
C GLU A 318 44.77 -13.41 -24.65
#